data_0c9639d9872283bab16803b2226e6983
#
_entry.id   0c9639d9872283bab16803b2226e6983
#
_cell.length_a   1.000
_cell.length_b   1.000
_cell.length_c   1.000
_cell.angle_alpha   90.00
_cell.angle_beta   90.00
_cell.angle_gamma   90.00
#
_symmetry.space_group_name_H-M   'P 1'
#
loop_
_entity.id
_entity.type
_entity.pdbx_description
1 polymer ?
#
loop_
_entity_poly.entity_id
_entity_poly.type
_entity_poly.pdbx_seq_one_letter_code
_entity_poly.pdbx_strand_id
1 'polypeptide(L)'
;RAEPQADGSYRITGQKIFISAGDHDLSENVIHLVLAKAPGGGEGTRGISLFIVPKFMVNGDGSLGPRNALSVGKIEEKMGIHGNATCVMNYDGATGYLIGDLHKGMRAMFTMMNEARVGVGLQGYAQGEAAYQNAVAYAKDRLQGRAVTGAENPSGPADPLIVHPDIR
;
A
#
# COMPACT_ATOMS: atom_id res chain seq x y z
N ARG A 1 -1.94 20.91 -6.40
CA ARG A 1 -1.11 21.82 -7.22
C ARG A 1 0.25 21.93 -6.59
N ALA A 2 1.25 22.30 -7.39
CA ALA A 2 2.62 22.58 -6.94
C ALA A 2 3.02 23.94 -7.52
N GLU A 3 3.30 24.91 -6.66
CA GLU A 3 3.65 26.27 -7.03
C GLU A 3 5.14 26.48 -6.73
N PRO A 4 5.98 26.83 -7.73
CA PRO A 4 7.40 27.04 -7.53
C PRO A 4 7.67 28.21 -6.58
N GLN A 5 8.70 28.09 -5.74
CA GLN A 5 9.16 29.11 -4.81
C GLN A 5 10.54 29.63 -5.24
N ALA A 6 10.92 30.79 -4.73
CA ALA A 6 12.19 31.45 -5.08
C ALA A 6 13.44 30.65 -4.65
N ASP A 7 13.33 29.80 -3.64
CA ASP A 7 14.39 28.95 -3.11
C ASP A 7 14.52 27.58 -3.84
N GLY A 8 13.76 27.37 -4.92
CA GLY A 8 13.76 26.13 -5.69
C GLY A 8 12.84 25.04 -5.13
N SER A 9 12.21 25.25 -3.98
CA SER A 9 11.16 24.38 -3.45
C SER A 9 9.82 24.62 -4.15
N TYR A 10 8.83 23.81 -3.79
CA TYR A 10 7.45 23.97 -4.27
C TYR A 10 6.48 23.98 -3.10
N ARG A 11 5.45 24.82 -3.20
CA ARG A 11 4.32 24.82 -2.29
C ARG A 11 3.26 23.86 -2.82
N ILE A 12 3.01 22.77 -2.07
CA ILE A 12 2.06 21.71 -2.45
C ILE A 12 0.73 21.96 -1.76
N THR A 13 -0.35 22.06 -2.56
CA THR A 13 -1.72 22.28 -2.03
C THR A 13 -2.70 21.32 -2.67
N GLY A 14 -3.54 20.71 -1.85
CA GLY A 14 -4.60 19.81 -2.24
C GLY A 14 -4.77 18.62 -1.29
N GLN A 15 -5.63 17.71 -1.67
CA GLN A 15 -5.97 16.52 -0.88
C GLN A 15 -5.62 15.24 -1.65
N LYS A 16 -5.19 14.21 -0.93
CA LYS A 16 -4.97 12.86 -1.43
C LYS A 16 -5.76 11.88 -0.55
N ILE A 17 -6.38 10.89 -1.16
CA ILE A 17 -7.18 9.87 -0.46
C ILE A 17 -6.52 8.50 -0.63
N PHE A 18 -6.89 7.56 0.25
CA PHE A 18 -6.39 6.19 0.27
C PHE A 18 -4.87 6.08 0.40
N ILE A 19 -4.26 6.95 1.22
CA ILE A 19 -2.82 6.93 1.44
C ILE A 19 -2.47 5.98 2.56
N SER A 20 -1.89 4.84 2.20
CA SER A 20 -1.41 3.84 3.16
C SER A 20 -0.27 4.41 4.00
N ALA A 21 -0.39 4.30 5.34
CA ALA A 21 0.58 4.82 6.30
C ALA A 21 0.90 6.32 6.07
N GLY A 22 -0.12 7.13 5.75
CA GLY A 22 0.06 8.55 5.44
C GLY A 22 0.61 9.39 6.59
N ASP A 23 0.34 9.00 7.83
CA ASP A 23 0.99 9.54 9.03
C ASP A 23 1.08 8.44 10.10
N HIS A 24 2.18 8.39 10.83
CA HIS A 24 2.42 7.46 11.93
C HIS A 24 3.62 7.94 12.78
N ASP A 25 3.89 7.23 13.88
CA ASP A 25 4.99 7.46 14.81
C ASP A 25 5.99 6.29 14.88
N LEU A 26 5.93 5.36 13.93
CA LEU A 26 6.80 4.17 13.85
C LEU A 26 8.21 4.50 13.30
N SER A 27 8.39 5.70 12.78
CA SER A 27 9.66 6.23 12.30
C SER A 27 9.80 7.70 12.68
N GLU A 28 11.02 8.21 12.71
CA GLU A 28 11.31 9.61 13.05
C GLU A 28 10.65 10.60 12.09
N ASN A 29 10.53 10.22 10.81
CA ASN A 29 9.90 11.04 9.78
C ASN A 29 9.09 10.18 8.81
N VAL A 30 8.14 10.80 8.12
CA VAL A 30 7.39 10.21 7.00
C VAL A 30 7.66 11.04 5.75
N ILE A 31 8.14 10.40 4.69
CA ILE A 31 8.47 11.07 3.44
C ILE A 31 7.43 10.70 2.38
N HIS A 32 6.61 11.66 2.01
CA HIS A 32 5.57 11.43 1.00
C HIS A 32 6.13 11.62 -0.42
N LEU A 33 5.80 10.69 -1.32
CA LEU A 33 5.95 10.86 -2.76
C LEU A 33 4.62 11.38 -3.33
N VAL A 34 4.59 12.64 -3.73
CA VAL A 34 3.37 13.34 -4.10
C VAL A 34 3.36 13.70 -5.58
N LEU A 35 2.37 13.18 -6.31
CA LEU A 35 2.07 13.62 -7.66
C LEU A 35 1.24 14.91 -7.62
N ALA A 36 1.74 15.98 -8.24
CA ALA A 36 1.03 17.25 -8.32
C ALA A 36 1.25 17.94 -9.67
N LYS A 37 0.28 18.76 -10.08
CA LYS A 37 0.42 19.60 -11.28
C LYS A 37 1.23 20.85 -10.97
N ALA A 38 2.30 21.07 -11.74
CA ALA A 38 3.10 22.27 -11.76
C ALA A 38 2.70 23.17 -12.96
N PRO A 39 2.96 24.49 -12.92
CA PRO A 39 2.72 25.39 -14.04
C PRO A 39 3.42 24.96 -15.33
N GLY A 40 2.86 25.33 -16.48
CA GLY A 40 3.44 25.02 -17.80
C GLY A 40 3.25 23.61 -18.31
N GLY A 41 2.57 22.73 -17.54
CA GLY A 41 2.27 21.36 -17.95
C GLY A 41 1.04 21.24 -18.86
N GLY A 42 0.99 20.17 -19.66
CA GLY A 42 -0.16 19.85 -20.50
C GLY A 42 -1.39 19.36 -19.72
N GLU A 43 -2.47 19.11 -20.43
CA GLU A 43 -3.69 18.58 -19.85
C GLU A 43 -3.54 17.13 -19.37
N GLY A 44 -4.43 16.73 -18.45
CA GLY A 44 -4.48 15.38 -17.90
C GLY A 44 -3.21 15.01 -17.13
N THR A 45 -2.69 13.82 -17.37
CA THR A 45 -1.49 13.27 -16.71
C THR A 45 -0.17 13.88 -17.21
N ARG A 46 -0.18 14.52 -18.37
CA ARG A 46 1.00 15.13 -18.99
C ARG A 46 1.54 16.35 -18.24
N GLY A 47 0.75 16.95 -17.36
CA GLY A 47 1.17 18.08 -16.51
C GLY A 47 1.60 17.69 -15.11
N ILE A 48 1.71 16.39 -14.81
CA ILE A 48 2.00 15.89 -13.46
C ILE A 48 3.50 15.73 -13.25
N SER A 49 3.99 16.30 -12.15
CA SER A 49 5.35 16.15 -11.63
C SER A 49 5.35 15.37 -10.32
N LEU A 50 6.49 14.83 -9.90
CA LEU A 50 6.67 14.10 -8.66
C LEU A 50 7.47 14.93 -7.66
N PHE A 51 7.03 14.93 -6.41
CA PHE A 51 7.66 15.71 -5.34
C PHE A 51 7.91 14.83 -4.11
N ILE A 52 9.02 15.07 -3.42
CA ILE A 52 9.25 14.65 -2.04
C ILE A 52 8.62 15.70 -1.12
N VAL A 53 7.77 15.26 -0.21
CA VAL A 53 7.13 16.13 0.80
C VAL A 53 7.32 15.48 2.18
N PRO A 54 8.29 15.93 2.99
CA PRO A 54 8.52 15.35 4.31
C PRO A 54 7.46 15.82 5.31
N LYS A 55 7.11 14.96 6.28
CA LYS A 55 6.24 15.31 7.43
C LYS A 55 6.89 16.36 8.32
N PHE A 56 8.17 16.17 8.64
CA PHE A 56 9.02 17.15 9.29
C PHE A 56 10.12 17.58 8.31
N MET A 57 10.38 18.86 8.26
CA MET A 57 11.50 19.39 7.46
C MET A 57 12.81 18.77 7.95
N VAL A 58 13.77 18.63 7.05
CA VAL A 58 15.10 18.07 7.39
C VAL A 58 16.11 19.20 7.32
N ASN A 59 16.83 19.40 8.42
CA ASN A 59 17.89 20.38 8.53
C ASN A 59 19.15 19.93 7.76
N GLY A 60 20.09 20.84 7.51
CA GLY A 60 21.32 20.53 6.79
C GLY A 60 22.24 19.51 7.45
N ASP A 61 22.10 19.29 8.75
CA ASP A 61 22.79 18.25 9.54
C ASP A 61 22.03 16.91 9.62
N GLY A 62 20.87 16.82 8.96
CA GLY A 62 20.01 15.64 8.95
C GLY A 62 19.02 15.57 10.11
N SER A 63 19.06 16.47 11.07
CA SER A 63 18.11 16.52 12.18
C SER A 63 16.71 16.94 11.73
N LEU A 64 15.70 16.59 12.54
CA LEU A 64 14.32 17.01 12.26
C LEU A 64 14.12 18.49 12.53
N GLY A 65 13.57 19.17 11.56
CA GLY A 65 13.12 20.55 11.64
C GLY A 65 11.64 20.66 12.02
N PRO A 66 11.02 21.81 11.74
CA PRO A 66 9.61 22.04 12.03
C PRO A 66 8.69 21.10 11.22
N ARG A 67 7.48 20.87 11.76
CA ARG A 67 6.44 20.13 11.04
C ARG A 67 6.04 20.87 9.78
N ASN A 68 5.95 20.14 8.68
CA ASN A 68 5.48 20.67 7.40
C ASN A 68 3.95 20.87 7.42
N ALA A 69 3.44 21.68 6.51
CA ALA A 69 2.02 22.02 6.40
C ALA A 69 1.21 20.89 5.75
N LEU A 70 1.22 19.74 6.39
CA LEU A 70 0.41 18.58 6.00
C LEU A 70 -0.25 17.94 7.24
N SER A 71 -1.44 17.37 7.04
CA SER A 71 -2.22 16.78 8.13
C SER A 71 -3.09 15.62 7.64
N VAL A 72 -3.46 14.73 8.57
CA VAL A 72 -4.48 13.71 8.34
C VAL A 72 -5.85 14.35 8.49
N GLY A 73 -6.65 14.30 7.43
CA GLY A 73 -8.05 14.76 7.46
C GLY A 73 -9.02 13.66 7.92
N LYS A 74 -8.71 12.39 7.60
CA LYS A 74 -9.54 11.23 7.94
C LYS A 74 -8.69 9.95 7.88
N ILE A 75 -9.05 8.95 8.68
CA ILE A 75 -8.62 7.56 8.53
C ILE A 75 -9.79 6.77 7.95
N GLU A 76 -9.53 5.99 6.89
CA GLU A 76 -10.57 5.23 6.23
C GLU A 76 -10.92 3.95 6.98
N GLU A 77 -12.21 3.61 7.03
CA GLU A 77 -12.68 2.28 7.42
C GLU A 77 -12.50 1.32 6.27
N LYS A 78 -11.93 0.14 6.54
CA LYS A 78 -11.57 -0.84 5.52
C LYS A 78 -12.12 -2.22 5.84
N MET A 79 -12.23 -3.07 4.82
CA MET A 79 -12.64 -4.48 4.97
C MET A 79 -11.56 -5.36 5.59
N GLY A 80 -10.30 -4.94 5.56
CA GLY A 80 -9.15 -5.66 6.09
C GLY A 80 -7.94 -4.74 6.26
N ILE A 81 -6.82 -5.30 6.71
CA ILE A 81 -5.55 -4.58 6.98
C ILE A 81 -5.79 -3.41 7.95
N HIS A 82 -6.55 -3.67 9.02
CA HIS A 82 -6.97 -2.64 9.98
C HIS A 82 -5.80 -2.03 10.77
N GLY A 83 -4.69 -2.77 10.93
CA GLY A 83 -3.50 -2.29 11.60
C GLY A 83 -2.69 -1.24 10.84
N ASN A 84 -3.02 -0.99 9.57
CA ASN A 84 -2.39 0.06 8.76
C ASN A 84 -3.38 1.21 8.56
N ALA A 85 -3.02 2.42 9.01
CA ALA A 85 -3.82 3.61 8.81
C ALA A 85 -3.81 4.00 7.32
N THR A 86 -4.98 3.94 6.68
CA THR A 86 -5.20 4.46 5.33
C THR A 86 -5.81 5.84 5.43
N CYS A 87 -5.04 6.87 5.06
CA CYS A 87 -5.34 8.26 5.38
C CYS A 87 -5.90 9.04 4.19
N VAL A 88 -6.73 10.01 4.50
CA VAL A 88 -6.93 11.20 3.67
C VAL A 88 -5.90 12.23 4.12
N MET A 89 -4.99 12.62 3.21
CA MET A 89 -3.94 13.58 3.49
C MET A 89 -4.29 14.95 2.93
N ASN A 90 -4.23 15.98 3.76
CA ASN A 90 -4.35 17.38 3.37
C ASN A 90 -2.96 18.01 3.29
N TYR A 91 -2.71 18.75 2.22
CA TYR A 91 -1.51 19.55 2.00
C TYR A 91 -1.94 21.00 1.89
N ASP A 92 -1.57 21.82 2.87
CA ASP A 92 -2.02 23.21 3.00
C ASP A 92 -0.86 24.18 2.75
N GLY A 93 -0.24 24.08 1.57
CA GLY A 93 0.97 24.79 1.23
C GLY A 93 2.23 24.11 1.75
N ALA A 94 2.20 22.77 1.83
CA ALA A 94 3.35 21.99 2.29
C ALA A 94 4.56 22.18 1.37
N THR A 95 5.74 22.31 1.97
CA THR A 95 7.00 22.41 1.23
C THR A 95 7.34 21.07 0.62
N GLY A 96 7.62 21.04 -0.68
CA GLY A 96 8.02 19.86 -1.42
C GLY A 96 9.18 20.15 -2.38
N TYR A 97 9.88 19.09 -2.77
CA TYR A 97 11.04 19.15 -3.65
C TYR A 97 10.81 18.28 -4.87
N LEU A 98 11.10 18.81 -6.06
CA LEU A 98 10.92 18.08 -7.33
C LEU A 98 11.85 16.87 -7.42
N ILE A 99 11.31 15.73 -7.85
CA ILE A 99 12.08 14.55 -8.25
C ILE A 99 12.05 14.41 -9.77
N GLY A 100 13.22 14.33 -10.38
CA GLY A 100 13.36 14.20 -11.82
C GLY A 100 12.89 15.46 -12.56
N ASP A 101 12.42 15.28 -13.78
CA ASP A 101 12.01 16.40 -14.64
C ASP A 101 10.57 16.83 -14.38
N LEU A 102 10.31 18.12 -14.55
CA LEU A 102 8.95 18.68 -14.58
C LEU A 102 8.09 17.93 -15.63
N HIS A 103 6.84 17.68 -15.26
CA HIS A 103 5.83 17.03 -16.12
C HIS A 103 6.16 15.57 -16.51
N LYS A 104 7.13 14.94 -15.86
CA LYS A 104 7.49 13.51 -16.02
C LYS A 104 7.20 12.67 -14.76
N GLY A 105 6.44 13.22 -13.82
CA GLY A 105 6.18 12.59 -12.52
C GLY A 105 5.52 11.21 -12.61
N MET A 106 4.64 10.98 -13.58
CA MET A 106 4.04 9.66 -13.79
C MET A 106 5.10 8.59 -14.12
N ARG A 107 6.05 8.92 -14.98
CA ARG A 107 7.14 7.98 -15.34
C ARG A 107 8.00 7.65 -14.13
N ALA A 108 8.35 8.63 -13.33
CA ALA A 108 9.13 8.43 -12.11
C ALA A 108 8.37 7.58 -11.07
N MET A 109 7.07 7.87 -10.84
CA MET A 109 6.23 7.12 -9.93
C MET A 109 6.05 5.65 -10.34
N PHE A 110 5.99 5.35 -11.63
CA PHE A 110 5.84 3.97 -12.11
C PHE A 110 7.02 3.06 -11.75
N THR A 111 8.19 3.58 -11.49
CA THR A 111 9.32 2.79 -10.97
C THR A 111 8.94 2.15 -9.64
N MET A 112 8.41 2.93 -8.69
CA MET A 112 7.92 2.43 -7.40
C MET A 112 6.66 1.56 -7.56
N MET A 113 5.72 1.98 -8.40
CA MET A 113 4.45 1.25 -8.57
C MET A 113 4.65 -0.14 -9.17
N ASN A 114 5.61 -0.33 -10.06
CA ASN A 114 5.89 -1.64 -10.64
C ASN A 114 6.47 -2.60 -9.59
N GLU A 115 7.35 -2.12 -8.72
CA GLU A 115 7.84 -2.90 -7.58
C GLU A 115 6.70 -3.26 -6.61
N ALA A 116 5.88 -2.29 -6.26
CA ALA A 116 4.73 -2.52 -5.38
C ALA A 116 3.74 -3.56 -5.94
N ARG A 117 3.52 -3.60 -7.25
CA ARG A 117 2.67 -4.62 -7.90
C ARG A 117 3.21 -6.03 -7.73
N VAL A 118 4.52 -6.22 -7.84
CA VAL A 118 5.16 -7.53 -7.58
C VAL A 118 4.96 -7.93 -6.11
N GLY A 119 5.15 -7.00 -5.18
CA GLY A 119 4.93 -7.22 -3.74
C GLY A 119 3.48 -7.61 -3.42
N VAL A 120 2.49 -6.94 -4.03
CA VAL A 120 1.07 -7.30 -3.86
C VAL A 120 0.75 -8.67 -4.48
N GLY A 121 1.35 -9.01 -5.62
CA GLY A 121 1.27 -10.34 -6.21
C GLY A 121 1.79 -11.43 -5.27
N LEU A 122 2.94 -11.19 -4.65
CA LEU A 122 3.51 -12.09 -3.64
C LEU A 122 2.61 -12.22 -2.41
N GLN A 123 1.98 -11.14 -1.95
CA GLN A 123 1.02 -11.17 -0.85
C GLN A 123 -0.17 -12.08 -1.18
N GLY A 124 -0.73 -11.97 -2.39
CA GLY A 124 -1.82 -12.84 -2.85
C GLY A 124 -1.41 -14.32 -2.87
N TYR A 125 -0.23 -14.61 -3.39
CA TYR A 125 0.33 -15.96 -3.39
C TYR A 125 0.51 -16.52 -1.97
N ALA A 126 1.11 -15.76 -1.07
CA ALA A 126 1.35 -16.17 0.30
C ALA A 126 0.04 -16.45 1.08
N GLN A 127 -1.00 -15.65 0.87
CA GLN A 127 -2.32 -15.88 1.46
C GLN A 127 -2.97 -17.15 0.90
N GLY A 128 -2.86 -17.37 -0.41
CA GLY A 128 -3.34 -18.58 -1.08
C GLY A 128 -2.65 -19.84 -0.55
N GLU A 129 -1.33 -19.79 -0.40
CA GLU A 129 -0.53 -20.90 0.15
C GLU A 129 -0.90 -21.19 1.61
N ALA A 130 -1.04 -20.19 2.45
CA ALA A 130 -1.47 -20.35 3.83
C ALA A 130 -2.87 -20.99 3.93
N ALA A 131 -3.81 -20.54 3.09
CA ALA A 131 -5.15 -21.12 3.03
C ALA A 131 -5.12 -22.58 2.58
N TYR A 132 -4.35 -22.90 1.56
CA TYR A 132 -4.18 -24.25 1.03
C TYR A 132 -3.60 -25.20 2.09
N GLN A 133 -2.52 -24.83 2.76
CA GLN A 133 -1.90 -25.66 3.81
C GLN A 133 -2.88 -25.96 4.96
N ASN A 134 -3.63 -24.95 5.40
CA ASN A 134 -4.66 -25.14 6.43
C ASN A 134 -5.81 -26.06 5.96
N ALA A 135 -6.27 -25.90 4.72
CA ALA A 135 -7.30 -26.74 4.14
C ALA A 135 -6.87 -28.21 4.03
N VAL A 136 -5.63 -28.45 3.58
CA VAL A 136 -5.06 -29.81 3.49
C VAL A 136 -4.94 -30.45 4.87
N ALA A 137 -4.43 -29.73 5.86
CA ALA A 137 -4.34 -30.23 7.23
C ALA A 137 -5.72 -30.62 7.78
N TYR A 138 -6.70 -29.72 7.63
CA TYR A 138 -8.08 -29.99 8.05
C TYR A 138 -8.70 -31.17 7.32
N ALA A 139 -8.50 -31.29 6.01
CA ALA A 139 -9.07 -32.40 5.21
C ALA A 139 -8.46 -33.75 5.59
N LYS A 140 -7.23 -33.82 6.07
CA LYS A 140 -6.60 -35.04 6.59
C LYS A 140 -7.13 -35.45 7.95
N ASP A 141 -7.44 -34.49 8.82
CA ASP A 141 -7.87 -34.74 10.20
C ASP A 141 -9.38 -34.92 10.32
N ARG A 142 -10.19 -34.23 9.55
CA ARG A 142 -11.64 -34.25 9.64
C ARG A 142 -12.21 -35.56 9.09
N LEU A 143 -12.82 -36.34 9.96
CA LEU A 143 -13.54 -37.55 9.59
C LEU A 143 -15.00 -37.23 9.24
N GLN A 144 -15.45 -37.58 8.02
CA GLN A 144 -16.83 -37.39 7.60
C GLN A 144 -17.17 -38.27 6.37
N GLY A 145 -18.22 -39.05 6.48
CA GLY A 145 -18.66 -39.94 5.41
C GLY A 145 -17.76 -41.13 5.16
N ARG A 146 -17.90 -41.75 3.99
CA ARG A 146 -17.09 -42.87 3.51
C ARG A 146 -16.66 -42.61 2.08
N ALA A 147 -15.47 -43.05 1.73
CA ALA A 147 -14.98 -42.92 0.35
C ALA A 147 -15.90 -43.75 -0.60
N VAL A 148 -16.21 -43.18 -1.76
CA VAL A 148 -17.06 -43.82 -2.78
C VAL A 148 -16.46 -45.11 -3.34
N THR A 149 -15.15 -45.29 -3.23
CA THR A 149 -14.40 -46.49 -3.64
C THR A 149 -14.35 -47.58 -2.58
N GLY A 150 -14.96 -47.35 -1.42
CA GLY A 150 -14.92 -48.22 -0.24
C GLY A 150 -14.24 -47.55 0.95
N ALA A 151 -14.63 -47.94 2.17
CA ALA A 151 -14.08 -47.36 3.39
C ALA A 151 -12.56 -47.55 3.47
N GLU A 152 -11.79 -46.48 3.69
CA GLU A 152 -10.34 -46.54 3.89
C GLU A 152 -10.01 -47.19 5.24
N ASN A 153 -10.81 -46.89 6.28
CA ASN A 153 -10.74 -47.53 7.58
C ASN A 153 -12.12 -48.18 7.93
N PRO A 154 -12.38 -49.43 7.53
CA PRO A 154 -13.67 -50.07 7.76
C PRO A 154 -14.10 -50.16 9.23
N SER A 155 -13.16 -50.24 10.17
CA SER A 155 -13.42 -50.30 11.61
C SER A 155 -13.57 -48.92 12.27
N GLY A 156 -13.22 -47.84 11.59
CA GLY A 156 -13.34 -46.48 12.08
C GLY A 156 -14.77 -45.92 11.92
N PRO A 157 -15.08 -44.80 12.59
CA PRO A 157 -16.41 -44.17 12.52
C PRO A 157 -16.70 -43.48 11.17
N ALA A 158 -15.69 -43.02 10.46
CA ALA A 158 -15.74 -42.34 9.17
C ALA A 158 -14.36 -42.29 8.53
N ASP A 159 -14.28 -41.85 7.28
CA ASP A 159 -13.01 -41.61 6.59
C ASP A 159 -12.62 -40.13 6.61
N PRO A 160 -11.31 -39.79 6.47
CA PRO A 160 -10.88 -38.42 6.33
C PRO A 160 -11.45 -37.75 5.07
N LEU A 161 -11.71 -36.43 5.13
CA LEU A 161 -12.25 -35.71 3.97
C LEU A 161 -11.35 -35.79 2.73
N ILE A 162 -10.03 -35.87 2.91
CA ILE A 162 -9.05 -35.90 1.80
C ILE A 162 -9.24 -37.10 0.85
N VAL A 163 -9.93 -38.16 1.26
CA VAL A 163 -10.17 -39.31 0.40
C VAL A 163 -11.34 -39.12 -0.57
N HIS A 164 -12.18 -38.10 -0.36
CA HIS A 164 -13.28 -37.78 -1.24
C HIS A 164 -12.79 -37.05 -2.49
N PRO A 165 -13.16 -37.47 -3.71
CA PRO A 165 -12.66 -36.92 -4.96
C PRO A 165 -12.90 -35.41 -5.10
N ASP A 166 -14.00 -34.89 -4.54
CA ASP A 166 -14.37 -33.46 -4.62
C ASP A 166 -13.53 -32.56 -3.69
N ILE A 167 -12.77 -33.15 -2.77
CA ILE A 167 -11.92 -32.43 -1.81
C ILE A 167 -10.43 -32.49 -2.21
N ARG A 168 -10.07 -33.43 -3.06
CA ARG A 168 -8.67 -33.74 -3.42
C ARG A 168 -8.00 -32.77 -4.43
#